data_6e1f549e68c51d75372c6bb5051536e0
#
_entry.id   6e1f549e68c51d75372c6bb5051536e0
#
_cell.length_a   1.000
_cell.length_b   1.000
_cell.length_c   1.000
_cell.angle_alpha   90.00
_cell.angle_beta   90.00
_cell.angle_gamma   90.00
#
_symmetry.space_group_name_H-M   'P 1'
#
loop_
_entity.id
_entity.type
_entity.pdbx_description
1 polymer ?
#
loop_
_entity_poly.entity_id
_entity_poly.type
_entity_poly.pdbx_seq_one_letter_code
_entity_poly.pdbx_strand_id
1 'polypeptide(L)'
;MDAPQPHIEVRGLTMAYGSRVIQKDLDFTVNRGDIFVIMGGSGCGKSTLLKHMIGLYEPAAGEILYGGASFQRADDEERDRMRRGWGITYQGGGLFSAMTLAENVALPLQQYTPLDAATIGELVSYKLALVGLAGFEEYYPSEISGGMQKRAGLARAIALDPEILF
;
A
#
# COMPACT_ATOMS: atom_id res chain seq x y z
N MET A 1 -1.20 -27.96 -11.25
CA MET A 1 -1.02 -26.77 -10.38
C MET A 1 0.25 -26.10 -10.86
N ASP A 2 0.14 -24.88 -11.37
CA ASP A 2 1.32 -24.13 -11.75
C ASP A 2 2.22 -23.91 -10.53
N ALA A 3 3.53 -23.85 -10.75
CA ALA A 3 4.48 -23.55 -9.69
C ALA A 3 4.16 -22.19 -9.06
N PRO A 4 4.31 -22.02 -7.72
CA PRO A 4 4.08 -20.74 -7.10
C PRO A 4 4.96 -19.67 -7.75
N GLN A 5 4.32 -18.58 -8.19
CA GLN A 5 5.03 -17.47 -8.84
C GLN A 5 5.37 -16.42 -7.79
N PRO A 6 6.65 -16.15 -7.53
CA PRO A 6 7.07 -15.08 -6.63
C PRO A 6 6.51 -13.74 -7.09
N HIS A 7 5.81 -13.06 -6.19
CA HIS A 7 5.29 -11.71 -6.43
C HIS A 7 6.14 -10.66 -5.74
N ILE A 8 6.61 -10.96 -4.51
CA ILE A 8 7.59 -10.16 -3.79
C ILE A 8 8.71 -11.10 -3.32
N GLU A 9 9.95 -10.71 -3.55
CA GLU A 9 11.11 -11.40 -3.01
C GLU A 9 11.97 -10.39 -2.25
N VAL A 10 12.26 -10.69 -1.00
CA VAL A 10 13.20 -9.92 -0.17
C VAL A 10 14.47 -10.74 -0.03
N ARG A 11 15.61 -10.17 -0.43
CA ARG A 11 16.89 -10.86 -0.48
C ARG A 11 17.97 -10.12 0.31
N GLY A 12 18.45 -10.74 1.38
CA GLY A 12 19.52 -10.24 2.24
C GLY A 12 19.26 -8.83 2.79
N LEU A 13 18.00 -8.45 3.00
CA LEU A 13 17.62 -7.08 3.34
C LEU A 13 18.14 -6.70 4.72
N THR A 14 18.94 -5.63 4.78
CA THR A 14 19.40 -5.01 6.02
C THR A 14 18.81 -3.62 6.16
N MET A 15 18.07 -3.40 7.24
CA MET A 15 17.42 -2.14 7.56
C MET A 15 18.18 -1.43 8.68
N ALA A 16 18.55 -0.17 8.48
CA ALA A 16 19.29 0.62 9.46
C ALA A 16 18.84 2.09 9.47
N TYR A 17 19.01 2.73 10.61
CA TYR A 17 18.95 4.19 10.77
C TYR A 17 20.33 4.71 11.14
N GLY A 18 21.05 5.27 10.17
CA GLY A 18 22.45 5.62 10.33
C GLY A 18 23.28 4.38 10.70
N SER A 19 23.97 4.40 11.82
CA SER A 19 24.77 3.25 12.31
C SER A 19 23.97 2.18 13.06
N ARG A 20 22.68 2.44 13.37
CA ARG A 20 21.85 1.50 14.12
C ARG A 20 21.14 0.53 13.21
N VAL A 21 21.57 -0.72 13.19
CA VAL A 21 20.88 -1.81 12.49
C VAL A 21 19.60 -2.19 13.25
N ILE A 22 18.48 -2.27 12.54
CA ILE A 22 17.17 -2.67 13.06
C ILE A 22 16.92 -4.16 12.83
N GLN A 23 17.18 -4.61 11.58
CA GLN A 23 17.09 -5.99 11.17
C GLN A 23 18.14 -6.25 10.09
N LYS A 24 18.65 -7.47 10.02
CA LYS A 24 19.74 -7.86 9.16
C LYS A 24 19.45 -9.19 8.48
N ASP A 25 19.91 -9.31 7.24
CA ASP A 25 19.86 -10.54 6.45
C ASP A 25 18.44 -11.15 6.39
N LEU A 26 17.43 -10.31 6.10
CA LEU A 26 16.05 -10.77 5.93
C LEU A 26 15.87 -11.36 4.53
N ASP A 27 15.39 -12.60 4.48
CA ASP A 27 15.06 -13.33 3.27
C ASP A 27 13.66 -13.93 3.38
N PHE A 28 12.77 -13.59 2.47
CA PHE A 28 11.47 -14.23 2.33
C PHE A 28 10.86 -13.99 0.96
N THR A 29 9.87 -14.81 0.60
CA THR A 29 9.12 -14.71 -0.65
C THR A 29 7.64 -14.70 -0.35
N VAL A 30 6.90 -13.85 -1.07
CA VAL A 30 5.43 -13.80 -1.11
C VAL A 30 4.99 -14.13 -2.53
N ASN A 31 4.15 -15.14 -2.71
CA ASN A 31 3.67 -15.53 -4.03
C ASN A 31 2.36 -14.80 -4.37
N ARG A 32 1.98 -14.82 -5.65
CA ARG A 32 0.67 -14.33 -6.07
C ARG A 32 -0.45 -15.08 -5.35
N GLY A 33 -1.40 -14.31 -4.80
CA GLY A 33 -2.55 -14.83 -4.07
C GLY A 33 -2.28 -15.18 -2.61
N ASP A 34 -1.05 -15.03 -2.12
CA ASP A 34 -0.74 -15.27 -0.70
C ASP A 34 -1.34 -14.16 0.19
N ILE A 35 -1.77 -14.57 1.37
CA ILE A 35 -1.99 -13.69 2.52
C ILE A 35 -0.77 -13.85 3.43
N PHE A 36 0.14 -12.88 3.40
CA PHE A 36 1.39 -12.92 4.14
C PHE A 36 1.33 -12.05 5.39
N VAL A 37 1.65 -12.61 6.55
CA VAL A 37 1.56 -11.92 7.84
C VAL A 37 2.93 -11.78 8.48
N ILE A 38 3.34 -10.55 8.76
CA ILE A 38 4.58 -10.22 9.47
C ILE A 38 4.25 -10.01 10.95
N MET A 39 4.70 -10.93 11.81
CA MET A 39 4.47 -10.91 13.25
C MET A 39 5.73 -10.59 14.03
N GLY A 40 5.55 -10.05 15.24
CA GLY A 40 6.64 -9.73 16.16
C GLY A 40 6.23 -8.73 17.22
N GLY A 41 7.02 -8.61 18.26
CA GLY A 41 6.81 -7.67 19.37
C GLY A 41 6.85 -6.20 18.93
N SER A 42 6.43 -5.30 19.83
CA SER A 42 6.55 -3.86 19.57
C SER A 42 8.02 -3.47 19.41
N GLY A 43 8.31 -2.62 18.44
CA GLY A 43 9.68 -2.13 18.17
C GLY A 43 10.60 -3.08 17.39
N CYS A 44 10.16 -4.30 17.01
CA CYS A 44 11.01 -5.25 16.28
C CYS A 44 11.26 -4.90 14.81
N GLY A 45 10.72 -3.77 14.29
CA GLY A 45 11.03 -3.30 12.93
C GLY A 45 9.93 -3.56 11.88
N LYS A 46 8.73 -4.08 12.24
CA LYS A 46 7.65 -4.36 11.26
C LYS A 46 7.29 -3.14 10.40
N SER A 47 7.05 -2.00 11.04
CA SER A 47 6.72 -0.75 10.33
C SER A 47 7.92 -0.21 9.53
N THR A 48 9.13 -0.50 9.97
CA THR A 48 10.36 -0.17 9.24
C THR A 48 10.47 -1.02 7.98
N LEU A 49 10.19 -2.33 8.10
CA LEU A 49 10.16 -3.24 6.95
C LEU A 49 9.12 -2.78 5.91
N LEU A 50 7.89 -2.48 6.36
CA LEU A 50 6.86 -1.93 5.46
C LEU A 50 7.37 -0.68 4.71
N LYS A 51 8.03 0.26 5.40
CA LYS A 51 8.55 1.48 4.77
C LYS A 51 9.64 1.20 3.72
N HIS A 52 10.46 0.17 3.92
CA HIS A 52 11.41 -0.28 2.89
C HIS A 52 10.66 -0.95 1.73
N MET A 53 9.68 -1.80 2.02
CA MET A 53 8.89 -2.48 0.98
C MET A 53 8.13 -1.50 0.09
N ILE A 54 7.57 -0.43 0.64
CA ILE A 54 6.87 0.59 -0.17
C ILE A 54 7.80 1.70 -0.72
N GLY A 55 9.11 1.52 -0.58
CA GLY A 55 10.11 2.43 -1.15
C GLY A 55 10.21 3.80 -0.49
N LEU A 56 9.78 3.94 0.79
CA LEU A 56 9.98 5.16 1.57
C LEU A 56 11.38 5.26 2.16
N TYR A 57 12.05 4.13 2.36
CA TYR A 57 13.42 4.06 2.88
C TYR A 57 14.27 3.15 1.98
N GLU A 58 15.50 3.56 1.74
CA GLU A 58 16.50 2.72 1.08
C GLU A 58 17.13 1.78 2.12
N PRO A 59 17.29 0.48 1.80
CA PRO A 59 17.96 -0.46 2.68
C PRO A 59 19.46 -0.20 2.75
N ALA A 60 20.08 -0.54 3.87
CA ALA A 60 21.53 -0.49 4.02
C ALA A 60 22.25 -1.57 3.20
N ALA A 61 21.59 -2.70 2.95
CA ALA A 61 22.05 -3.78 2.07
C ALA A 61 20.86 -4.65 1.65
N GLY A 62 21.04 -5.46 0.60
CA GLY A 62 20.02 -6.33 0.04
C GLY A 62 19.09 -5.60 -0.92
N GLU A 63 18.07 -6.29 -1.36
CA GLU A 63 17.12 -5.77 -2.35
C GLU A 63 15.72 -6.37 -2.17
N ILE A 64 14.73 -5.68 -2.71
CA ILE A 64 13.34 -6.13 -2.77
C ILE A 64 12.95 -6.19 -4.25
N LEU A 65 12.48 -7.36 -4.69
CA LEU A 65 12.05 -7.56 -6.06
C LEU A 65 10.52 -7.67 -6.10
N TYR A 66 9.92 -7.05 -7.12
CA TYR A 66 8.50 -7.12 -7.44
C TYR A 66 8.35 -7.73 -8.83
N GLY A 67 7.72 -8.90 -8.92
CA GLY A 67 7.63 -9.65 -10.18
C GLY A 67 9.00 -9.95 -10.80
N GLY A 68 10.04 -10.12 -9.99
CA GLY A 68 11.41 -10.36 -10.42
C GLY A 68 12.25 -9.11 -10.73
N ALA A 69 11.65 -7.90 -10.75
CA ALA A 69 12.37 -6.65 -10.98
C ALA A 69 12.79 -6.01 -9.65
N SER A 70 14.07 -5.65 -9.51
CA SER A 70 14.62 -5.04 -8.30
C SER A 70 14.18 -3.58 -8.17
N PHE A 71 13.49 -3.24 -7.08
CA PHE A 71 13.06 -1.88 -6.80
C PHE A 71 14.25 -0.93 -6.58
N GLN A 72 15.32 -1.40 -5.96
CA GLN A 72 16.51 -0.58 -5.68
C GLN A 72 17.30 -0.23 -6.95
N ARG A 73 17.28 -1.12 -7.96
CA ARG A 73 18.01 -0.93 -9.22
C ARG A 73 17.16 -0.28 -10.31
N ALA A 74 15.83 -0.24 -10.11
CA ALA A 74 14.90 0.37 -11.04
C ALA A 74 15.12 1.89 -11.13
N ASP A 75 14.93 2.45 -12.30
CA ASP A 75 14.86 3.90 -12.49
C ASP A 75 13.55 4.48 -11.93
N ASP A 76 13.42 5.79 -11.95
CA ASP A 76 12.26 6.48 -11.36
C ASP A 76 10.95 6.10 -12.08
N GLU A 77 10.97 5.90 -13.40
CA GLU A 77 9.78 5.51 -14.18
C GLU A 77 9.33 4.09 -13.83
N GLU A 78 10.26 3.16 -13.70
CA GLU A 78 9.97 1.79 -13.28
C GLU A 78 9.47 1.73 -11.83
N ARG A 79 10.10 2.48 -10.92
CA ARG A 79 9.65 2.60 -9.52
C ARG A 79 8.22 3.13 -9.44
N ASP A 80 7.89 4.15 -10.21
CA ASP A 80 6.54 4.72 -10.23
C ASP A 80 5.53 3.74 -10.83
N ARG A 81 5.92 2.96 -11.84
CA ARG A 81 5.07 1.89 -12.37
C ARG A 81 4.78 0.82 -11.31
N MET A 82 5.82 0.39 -10.56
CA MET A 82 5.64 -0.57 -9.46
C MET A 82 4.70 -0.01 -8.38
N ARG A 83 4.90 1.26 -7.95
CA ARG A 83 4.08 1.91 -6.92
C ARG A 83 2.61 2.02 -7.30
N ARG A 84 2.27 2.21 -8.57
CA ARG A 84 0.88 2.24 -9.05
C ARG A 84 0.16 0.90 -8.89
N GLY A 85 0.91 -0.19 -8.86
CA GLY A 85 0.39 -1.54 -8.58
C GLY A 85 0.20 -1.84 -7.09
N TRP A 86 0.45 -0.89 -6.19
CA TRP A 86 0.37 -1.08 -4.75
C TRP A 86 -0.77 -0.28 -4.12
N GLY A 87 -1.55 -0.94 -3.27
CA GLY A 87 -2.44 -0.31 -2.31
C GLY A 87 -1.79 -0.30 -0.94
N ILE A 88 -1.88 0.83 -0.22
CA ILE A 88 -1.26 0.96 1.11
C ILE A 88 -2.33 1.39 2.11
N THR A 89 -2.47 0.58 3.17
CA THR A 89 -3.33 0.92 4.31
C THR A 89 -2.48 1.30 5.52
N TYR A 90 -3.00 2.21 6.33
CA TYR A 90 -2.35 2.66 7.56
C TYR A 90 -3.22 2.33 8.78
N GLN A 91 -2.60 2.14 9.93
CA GLN A 91 -3.26 1.77 11.18
C GLN A 91 -4.45 2.69 11.56
N GLY A 92 -4.37 3.99 11.24
CA GLY A 92 -5.43 4.98 11.47
C GLY A 92 -6.30 5.30 10.25
N GLY A 93 -6.21 4.50 9.15
CA GLY A 93 -6.86 4.80 7.88
C GLY A 93 -6.05 5.74 7.00
N GLY A 94 -5.25 6.64 7.57
CA GLY A 94 -4.36 7.57 6.85
C GLY A 94 -5.10 8.56 5.94
N LEU A 95 -6.36 8.88 6.24
CA LEU A 95 -7.18 9.79 5.45
C LEU A 95 -6.71 11.25 5.61
N PHE A 96 -6.87 12.02 4.55
CA PHE A 96 -6.72 13.48 4.60
C PHE A 96 -7.94 14.07 5.30
N SER A 97 -7.73 14.70 6.46
CA SER A 97 -8.80 15.19 7.33
C SER A 97 -9.62 16.34 6.74
N ALA A 98 -9.05 17.09 5.81
CA ALA A 98 -9.68 18.20 5.10
C ALA A 98 -10.44 17.78 3.83
N MET A 99 -10.50 16.49 3.54
CA MET A 99 -11.19 15.91 2.39
C MET A 99 -12.33 15.01 2.86
N THR A 100 -13.43 14.97 2.09
CA THR A 100 -14.50 13.99 2.29
C THR A 100 -14.00 12.57 2.03
N LEU A 101 -14.81 11.56 2.34
CA LEU A 101 -14.47 10.18 2.01
C LEU A 101 -14.39 9.97 0.50
N ALA A 102 -15.30 10.57 -0.25
CA ALA A 102 -15.27 10.53 -1.71
C ALA A 102 -13.99 11.14 -2.27
N GLU A 103 -13.60 12.32 -1.81
CA GLU A 103 -12.37 12.99 -2.24
C GLU A 103 -11.13 12.18 -1.89
N ASN A 104 -11.07 11.57 -0.70
CA ASN A 104 -9.98 10.70 -0.31
C ASN A 104 -9.83 9.50 -1.24
N VAL A 105 -10.93 8.84 -1.61
CA VAL A 105 -10.92 7.67 -2.50
C VAL A 105 -10.67 8.07 -3.96
N ALA A 106 -11.16 9.24 -4.39
CA ALA A 106 -10.95 9.77 -5.73
C ALA A 106 -9.49 10.13 -6.02
N LEU A 107 -8.73 10.54 -5.00
CA LEU A 107 -7.39 11.11 -5.17
C LEU A 107 -6.44 10.24 -6.03
N PRO A 108 -6.24 8.94 -5.78
CA PRO A 108 -5.40 8.11 -6.63
C PRO A 108 -5.95 7.96 -8.06
N LEU A 109 -7.28 7.91 -8.23
CA LEU A 109 -7.91 7.84 -9.56
C LEU A 109 -7.64 9.11 -10.37
N GLN A 110 -7.79 10.28 -9.75
CA GLN A 110 -7.53 11.58 -10.38
C GLN A 110 -6.06 11.74 -10.77
N GLN A 111 -5.15 11.22 -9.95
CA GLN A 111 -3.72 11.37 -10.17
C GLN A 111 -3.16 10.42 -11.22
N TYR A 112 -3.67 9.19 -11.30
CA TYR A 112 -3.03 8.11 -12.06
C TYR A 112 -3.87 7.57 -13.22
N THR A 113 -5.06 8.11 -13.46
CA THR A 113 -5.90 7.67 -14.57
C THR A 113 -6.38 8.86 -15.43
N PRO A 114 -6.68 8.65 -16.71
CA PRO A 114 -7.27 9.66 -17.57
C PRO A 114 -8.82 9.71 -17.47
N LEU A 115 -9.41 9.14 -16.43
CA LEU A 115 -10.87 9.04 -16.28
C LEU A 115 -11.49 10.41 -16.03
N ASP A 116 -12.69 10.64 -16.56
CA ASP A 116 -13.46 11.83 -16.29
C ASP A 116 -14.09 11.83 -14.88
N ALA A 117 -14.54 13.00 -14.44
CA ALA A 117 -15.08 13.17 -13.09
C ALA A 117 -16.33 12.31 -12.80
N ALA A 118 -17.18 12.06 -13.81
CA ALA A 118 -18.37 11.24 -13.64
C ALA A 118 -17.99 9.78 -13.41
N THR A 119 -17.11 9.23 -14.23
CA THR A 119 -16.59 7.87 -14.08
C THR A 119 -15.85 7.67 -12.74
N ILE A 120 -15.04 8.66 -12.33
CA ILE A 120 -14.38 8.63 -11.02
C ILE A 120 -15.42 8.60 -9.90
N GLY A 121 -16.48 9.41 -9.98
CA GLY A 121 -17.56 9.43 -8.99
C GLY A 121 -18.25 8.06 -8.84
N GLU A 122 -18.55 7.39 -9.94
CA GLU A 122 -19.13 6.03 -9.94
C GLU A 122 -18.17 5.01 -9.30
N LEU A 123 -16.88 5.03 -9.66
CA LEU A 123 -15.89 4.16 -9.07
C LEU A 123 -15.71 4.40 -7.57
N VAL A 124 -15.69 5.64 -7.13
CA VAL A 124 -15.61 6.03 -5.72
C VAL A 124 -16.79 5.46 -4.94
N SER A 125 -18.02 5.67 -5.41
CA SER A 125 -19.23 5.13 -4.77
C SER A 125 -19.18 3.60 -4.69
N TYR A 126 -18.73 2.94 -5.76
CA TYR A 126 -18.53 1.50 -5.78
C TYR A 126 -17.49 1.03 -4.74
N LYS A 127 -16.31 1.69 -4.68
CA LYS A 127 -15.26 1.32 -3.72
C LYS A 127 -15.67 1.55 -2.27
N LEU A 128 -16.41 2.63 -1.99
CA LEU A 128 -17.00 2.87 -0.67
C LEU A 128 -18.07 1.83 -0.31
N ALA A 129 -18.93 1.45 -1.27
CA ALA A 129 -19.90 0.39 -1.06
C ALA A 129 -19.26 -0.97 -0.74
N LEU A 130 -18.14 -1.34 -1.40
CA LEU A 130 -17.41 -2.58 -1.13
C LEU A 130 -16.95 -2.70 0.33
N VAL A 131 -16.67 -1.58 0.99
CA VAL A 131 -16.26 -1.56 2.40
C VAL A 131 -17.41 -1.24 3.36
N GLY A 132 -18.66 -1.23 2.87
CA GLY A 132 -19.86 -0.97 3.66
C GLY A 132 -19.98 0.50 4.11
N LEU A 133 -19.61 1.44 3.22
CA LEU A 133 -19.69 2.89 3.44
C LEU A 133 -20.52 3.59 2.35
N ALA A 134 -21.45 2.88 1.69
CA ALA A 134 -22.40 3.51 0.77
C ALA A 134 -23.25 4.56 1.53
N GLY A 135 -23.39 5.75 0.96
CA GLY A 135 -24.12 6.88 1.56
C GLY A 135 -23.27 7.74 2.52
N PHE A 136 -21.96 7.44 2.66
CA PHE A 136 -21.05 8.23 3.49
C PHE A 136 -20.04 9.04 2.66
N GLU A 137 -20.27 9.18 1.36
CA GLU A 137 -19.37 9.81 0.40
C GLU A 137 -18.96 11.23 0.83
N GLU A 138 -19.94 12.03 1.29
CA GLU A 138 -19.77 13.45 1.64
C GLU A 138 -19.32 13.69 3.09
N TYR A 139 -19.14 12.63 3.88
CA TYR A 139 -18.70 12.76 5.26
C TYR A 139 -17.17 13.01 5.34
N TYR A 140 -16.76 13.81 6.28
CA TYR A 140 -15.35 14.00 6.63
C TYR A 140 -14.88 12.93 7.61
N PRO A 141 -13.57 12.62 7.65
CA PRO A 141 -13.02 11.66 8.60
C PRO A 141 -13.37 11.93 10.07
N SER A 142 -13.51 13.21 10.46
CA SER A 142 -13.89 13.61 11.81
C SER A 142 -15.33 13.30 12.21
N GLU A 143 -16.19 13.02 11.24
CA GLU A 143 -17.65 12.79 11.44
C GLU A 143 -17.98 11.30 11.55
N ILE A 144 -17.01 10.42 11.38
CA ILE A 144 -17.20 8.97 11.34
C ILE A 144 -16.36 8.25 12.40
N SER A 145 -16.75 7.03 12.73
CA SER A 145 -16.01 6.20 13.71
C SER A 145 -14.63 5.80 13.19
N GLY A 146 -13.70 5.48 14.11
CA GLY A 146 -12.36 5.00 13.74
C GLY A 146 -12.37 3.70 12.92
N GLY A 147 -13.38 2.85 13.10
CA GLY A 147 -13.61 1.68 12.25
C GLY A 147 -14.01 2.05 10.82
N MET A 148 -14.85 3.06 10.67
CA MET A 148 -15.23 3.60 9.35
C MET A 148 -14.04 4.28 8.66
N GLN A 149 -13.22 5.02 9.41
CA GLN A 149 -11.98 5.63 8.87
C GLN A 149 -11.03 4.57 8.29
N LYS A 150 -10.84 3.45 8.99
CA LYS A 150 -10.01 2.33 8.50
C LYS A 150 -10.58 1.73 7.23
N ARG A 151 -11.90 1.54 7.15
CA ARG A 151 -12.57 1.02 5.95
C ARG A 151 -12.49 1.99 4.78
N ALA A 152 -12.65 3.28 5.00
CA ALA A 152 -12.45 4.30 3.97
C ALA A 152 -10.99 4.35 3.49
N GLY A 153 -10.02 4.21 4.40
CA GLY A 153 -8.61 4.05 4.06
C GLY A 153 -8.34 2.81 3.18
N LEU A 154 -9.05 1.70 3.45
CA LEU A 154 -9.01 0.52 2.60
C LEU A 154 -9.63 0.80 1.21
N ALA A 155 -10.80 1.47 1.14
CA ALA A 155 -11.41 1.85 -0.13
C ALA A 155 -10.44 2.67 -1.01
N ARG A 156 -9.74 3.65 -0.40
CA ARG A 156 -8.71 4.43 -1.10
C ARG A 156 -7.55 3.55 -1.57
N ALA A 157 -7.07 2.65 -0.72
CA ALA A 157 -5.95 1.77 -1.06
C ALA A 157 -6.26 0.83 -2.23
N ILE A 158 -7.53 0.41 -2.38
CA ILE A 158 -7.97 -0.45 -3.49
C ILE A 158 -8.60 0.32 -4.67
N ALA A 159 -8.49 1.65 -4.69
CA ALA A 159 -9.13 2.47 -5.74
C ALA A 159 -8.61 2.14 -7.14
N LEU A 160 -7.32 1.86 -7.27
CA LEU A 160 -6.65 1.50 -8.54
C LEU A 160 -6.60 -0.01 -8.82
N ASP A 161 -7.35 -0.84 -8.08
CA ASP A 161 -7.30 -2.31 -8.18
C ASP A 161 -5.86 -2.87 -8.11
N PRO A 162 -5.12 -2.58 -7.03
CA PRO A 162 -3.71 -2.91 -6.94
C PRO A 162 -3.47 -4.43 -6.95
N GLU A 163 -2.30 -4.84 -7.47
CA GLU A 163 -1.86 -6.24 -7.44
C GLU A 163 -1.35 -6.66 -6.04
N ILE A 164 -0.87 -5.69 -5.26
CA ILE A 164 -0.35 -5.90 -3.91
C ILE A 164 -1.04 -4.91 -2.96
N LEU A 165 -1.56 -5.42 -1.85
CA LEU A 165 -2.12 -4.60 -0.77
C LEU A 165 -1.26 -4.74 0.49
N PHE A 166 -0.71 -3.62 0.93
CA PHE A 166 0.05 -3.50 2.18
C PHE A 166 -0.80 -2.96 3.33
#